data_166f893077941c2bdf91395701871b30
#
_entry.id   166f893077941c2bdf91395701871b30
#
_cell.length_a   1.000
_cell.length_b   1.000
_cell.length_c   1.000
_cell.angle_alpha   90.00
_cell.angle_beta   90.00
_cell.angle_gamma   90.00
#
_symmetry.space_group_name_H-M   'P 1'
#
loop_
_entity.id
_entity.type
_entity.pdbx_description
1 polymer ?
#
loop_
_entity_poly.entity_id
_entity_poly.type
_entity_poly.pdbx_seq_one_letter_code
_entity_poly.pdbx_strand_id
1 'polypeptide(L)'
;ENVYCYAEKIPYLGYYIFKDSYIEYATLHVPSSALSYYQTTEPWSGFGTIKALEGTGGETKKCETPTISFVDGKLTFSCATEGVEYTSEVTCSDVNKYYSNEINLAACYDITVTAMKTGYYNSDVATAKLYWLTSSGSLEGDNINNVSMRGIAIQSAGGFVTISGLDNNEKVSFYGIDGKTLGSATAINGTTSFAAQSGSIVIAKIGKENIKIAVK
;
A
#
# COMPACT_ATOMS: atom_id res chain seq x y z
N GLU A 1 -19.80 -28.42 12.91
CA GLU A 1 -19.67 -27.15 12.17
C GLU A 1 -18.37 -26.44 12.60
N ASN A 2 -17.70 -25.72 11.68
CA ASN A 2 -16.49 -24.95 11.98
C ASN A 2 -16.80 -23.47 11.92
N VAL A 3 -16.36 -22.73 12.94
CA VAL A 3 -16.45 -21.28 13.06
C VAL A 3 -15.03 -20.73 13.14
N TYR A 4 -14.74 -19.66 12.42
CA TYR A 4 -13.42 -19.05 12.37
C TYR A 4 -13.48 -17.61 12.87
N CYS A 5 -12.70 -17.30 13.91
CA CYS A 5 -12.55 -15.95 14.44
C CYS A 5 -11.08 -15.56 14.41
N TYR A 6 -10.72 -14.57 13.64
CA TYR A 6 -9.33 -14.11 13.44
C TYR A 6 -8.91 -12.99 14.40
N ALA A 7 -9.77 -12.61 15.34
CA ALA A 7 -9.48 -11.53 16.28
C ALA A 7 -8.50 -11.98 17.38
N GLU A 8 -7.37 -11.29 17.50
CA GLU A 8 -6.40 -11.53 18.59
C GLU A 8 -6.89 -11.02 19.96
N LYS A 9 -7.75 -10.00 19.95
CA LYS A 9 -8.45 -9.52 21.14
C LYS A 9 -9.90 -9.94 21.01
N ILE A 10 -10.42 -10.54 22.08
CA ILE A 10 -11.79 -11.01 22.10
C ILE A 10 -12.73 -9.84 21.79
N PRO A 11 -13.54 -9.94 20.71
CA PRO A 11 -14.54 -8.93 20.41
C PRO A 11 -15.57 -8.86 21.54
N TYR A 12 -15.91 -7.64 21.97
CA TYR A 12 -17.03 -7.44 22.88
C TYR A 12 -18.33 -7.76 22.13
N LEU A 13 -19.02 -8.78 22.60
CA LEU A 13 -20.28 -9.22 22.03
C LEU A 13 -21.41 -8.97 23.03
N GLY A 14 -22.59 -8.61 22.52
CA GLY A 14 -23.81 -8.52 23.35
C GLY A 14 -24.18 -9.86 23.97
N TYR A 15 -24.92 -9.83 25.06
CA TYR A 15 -25.21 -10.99 25.94
C TYR A 15 -25.89 -12.20 25.30
N TYR A 16 -26.42 -12.12 24.09
CA TYR A 16 -27.20 -13.22 23.48
C TYR A 16 -26.80 -13.53 22.04
N ILE A 17 -25.55 -13.24 21.68
CA ILE A 17 -25.13 -13.34 20.27
C ILE A 17 -25.17 -14.77 19.73
N PHE A 18 -24.97 -15.76 20.59
CA PHE A 18 -25.05 -17.18 20.25
C PHE A 18 -26.34 -17.84 20.75
N LYS A 19 -27.33 -17.04 21.17
CA LYS A 19 -28.62 -17.59 21.62
C LYS A 19 -29.26 -18.38 20.47
N ASP A 20 -29.74 -19.56 20.81
CA ASP A 20 -30.37 -20.50 19.88
C ASP A 20 -29.41 -21.00 18.76
N SER A 21 -28.10 -20.79 18.95
CA SER A 21 -27.04 -21.38 18.12
C SER A 21 -26.41 -22.50 18.90
N TYR A 22 -26.40 -23.70 18.35
CA TYR A 22 -25.86 -24.90 19.02
C TYR A 22 -24.33 -24.91 19.01
N ILE A 23 -23.69 -23.89 19.62
CA ILE A 23 -22.24 -23.69 19.63
C ILE A 23 -21.50 -24.81 20.33
N GLU A 24 -22.15 -25.50 21.28
CA GLU A 24 -21.61 -26.66 21.99
C GLU A 24 -21.30 -27.84 21.04
N TYR A 25 -21.83 -27.86 19.84
CA TYR A 25 -21.52 -28.85 18.80
C TYR A 25 -20.60 -28.31 17.70
N ALA A 26 -20.15 -27.06 17.83
CA ALA A 26 -19.26 -26.44 16.85
C ALA A 26 -17.82 -26.37 17.35
N THR A 27 -16.89 -26.36 16.40
CA THR A 27 -15.47 -26.11 16.67
C THR A 27 -15.17 -24.64 16.32
N LEU A 28 -14.68 -23.88 17.29
CA LEU A 28 -14.17 -22.52 17.09
C LEU A 28 -12.67 -22.56 16.83
N HIS A 29 -12.26 -21.95 15.73
CA HIS A 29 -10.85 -21.79 15.37
C HIS A 29 -10.45 -20.33 15.62
N VAL A 30 -9.40 -20.11 16.43
CA VAL A 30 -8.95 -18.78 16.88
C VAL A 30 -7.43 -18.65 16.76
N PRO A 31 -6.86 -17.42 16.72
CA PRO A 31 -5.41 -17.26 16.77
C PRO A 31 -4.80 -17.96 17.98
N SER A 32 -3.66 -18.62 17.78
CA SER A 32 -2.95 -19.36 18.86
C SER A 32 -2.59 -18.45 20.04
N SER A 33 -2.26 -17.17 19.76
CA SER A 33 -1.98 -16.15 20.77
C SER A 33 -3.17 -15.81 21.66
N ALA A 34 -4.40 -16.01 21.17
CA ALA A 34 -5.63 -15.68 21.87
C ALA A 34 -6.39 -16.91 22.40
N LEU A 35 -5.90 -18.13 22.10
CA LEU A 35 -6.59 -19.39 22.40
C LEU A 35 -7.05 -19.50 23.87
N SER A 36 -6.16 -19.20 24.81
CA SER A 36 -6.47 -19.28 26.25
C SER A 36 -7.56 -18.29 26.67
N TYR A 37 -7.60 -17.13 26.06
CA TYR A 37 -8.63 -16.12 26.34
C TYR A 37 -10.01 -16.57 25.83
N TYR A 38 -10.08 -17.15 24.62
CA TYR A 38 -11.34 -17.67 24.08
C TYR A 38 -11.86 -18.89 24.87
N GLN A 39 -10.97 -19.71 25.42
CA GLN A 39 -11.34 -20.86 26.25
C GLN A 39 -11.90 -20.46 27.60
N THR A 40 -11.63 -19.27 28.10
CA THR A 40 -12.00 -18.83 29.45
C THR A 40 -13.02 -17.71 29.49
N THR A 41 -13.35 -17.10 28.35
CA THR A 41 -14.22 -15.90 28.28
C THR A 41 -15.57 -16.21 27.65
N GLU A 42 -16.65 -16.02 28.41
CA GLU A 42 -18.02 -16.10 27.91
C GLU A 42 -18.33 -14.97 26.90
N PRO A 43 -19.15 -15.22 25.87
CA PRO A 43 -19.83 -16.49 25.56
C PRO A 43 -19.01 -17.44 24.68
N TRP A 44 -17.76 -17.12 24.40
CA TRP A 44 -16.89 -17.88 23.52
C TRP A 44 -16.50 -19.24 24.08
N SER A 45 -16.33 -19.33 25.40
CA SER A 45 -16.01 -20.59 26.08
C SER A 45 -17.10 -21.67 25.98
N GLY A 46 -18.30 -21.29 25.51
CA GLY A 46 -19.41 -22.21 25.27
C GLY A 46 -19.29 -23.09 24.01
N PHE A 47 -18.28 -22.86 23.16
CA PHE A 47 -18.05 -23.74 22.02
C PHE A 47 -17.60 -25.12 22.44
N GLY A 48 -18.10 -26.18 21.78
CA GLY A 48 -17.80 -27.57 22.14
C GLY A 48 -16.32 -27.93 21.98
N THR A 49 -15.61 -27.28 21.07
CA THR A 49 -14.18 -27.37 20.92
C THR A 49 -13.62 -26.01 20.49
N ILE A 50 -12.54 -25.57 21.15
CA ILE A 50 -11.83 -24.34 20.74
C ILE A 50 -10.39 -24.74 20.42
N LYS A 51 -9.98 -24.52 19.16
CA LYS A 51 -8.67 -24.88 18.64
C LYS A 51 -7.94 -23.66 18.09
N ALA A 52 -6.64 -23.72 18.06
CA ALA A 52 -5.86 -22.81 17.24
C ALA A 52 -6.20 -23.02 15.76
N LEU A 53 -6.19 -21.92 14.99
CA LEU A 53 -6.29 -21.97 13.53
C LEU A 53 -5.22 -22.94 12.99
N GLU A 54 -5.62 -23.96 12.24
CA GLU A 54 -4.67 -24.91 11.65
C GLU A 54 -3.78 -24.18 10.65
N GLY A 55 -2.48 -24.31 10.82
CA GLY A 55 -1.45 -23.54 10.10
C GLY A 55 -0.76 -22.48 10.96
N THR A 56 -1.21 -22.25 12.21
CA THR A 56 -0.65 -21.26 13.13
C THR A 56 0.15 -21.87 14.28
N GLY A 57 0.66 -23.08 14.13
CA GLY A 57 1.67 -23.70 15.01
C GLY A 57 3.07 -23.19 14.68
N GLY A 58 3.25 -21.89 14.64
CA GLY A 58 4.46 -21.15 14.34
C GLY A 58 4.00 -19.78 13.89
N GLU A 59 4.64 -18.74 14.27
CA GLU A 59 4.36 -17.32 13.99
C GLU A 59 3.29 -17.09 12.92
N THR A 60 2.15 -16.52 13.28
CA THR A 60 1.09 -16.22 12.31
C THR A 60 1.71 -15.35 11.22
N LYS A 61 1.93 -15.93 10.05
CA LYS A 61 2.57 -15.23 8.95
C LYS A 61 1.73 -14.02 8.58
N LYS A 62 2.35 -12.89 8.48
CA LYS A 62 1.77 -11.67 7.96
C LYS A 62 2.03 -11.62 6.46
N CYS A 63 1.06 -11.13 5.68
CA CYS A 63 1.31 -10.84 4.29
C CYS A 63 2.36 -9.73 4.17
N GLU A 64 3.26 -9.88 3.22
CA GLU A 64 4.22 -8.82 2.89
C GLU A 64 3.48 -7.58 2.34
N THR A 65 4.08 -6.41 2.57
CA THR A 65 3.51 -5.15 2.10
C THR A 65 3.52 -5.09 0.57
N PRO A 66 2.38 -4.79 -0.08
CA PRO A 66 2.33 -4.73 -1.54
C PRO A 66 3.21 -3.62 -2.12
N THR A 67 3.74 -3.89 -3.31
CA THR A 67 4.35 -2.88 -4.18
C THR A 67 3.31 -2.35 -5.15
N ILE A 68 3.26 -1.03 -5.29
CA ILE A 68 2.37 -0.30 -6.19
C ILE A 68 3.20 0.18 -7.38
N SER A 69 2.77 -0.13 -8.59
CA SER A 69 3.45 0.27 -9.82
C SER A 69 2.47 0.87 -10.82
N PHE A 70 2.93 1.87 -11.57
CA PHE A 70 2.19 2.48 -12.65
C PHE A 70 3.04 2.50 -13.92
N VAL A 71 2.66 1.68 -14.89
CA VAL A 71 3.38 1.56 -16.17
C VAL A 71 2.36 1.46 -17.29
N ASP A 72 2.60 2.13 -18.41
CA ASP A 72 1.74 2.14 -19.60
C ASP A 72 0.27 2.47 -19.29
N GLY A 73 0.04 3.42 -18.40
CA GLY A 73 -1.30 3.86 -18.02
C GLY A 73 -2.05 2.90 -17.09
N LYS A 74 -1.40 1.83 -16.61
CA LYS A 74 -2.00 0.82 -15.73
C LYS A 74 -1.40 0.88 -14.33
N LEU A 75 -2.29 0.97 -13.33
CA LEU A 75 -1.94 0.77 -11.94
C LEU A 75 -1.96 -0.73 -11.62
N THR A 76 -0.87 -1.26 -11.09
CA THR A 76 -0.71 -2.68 -10.77
C THR A 76 -0.18 -2.87 -9.35
N PHE A 77 -0.56 -3.97 -8.73
CA PHE A 77 -0.11 -4.34 -7.39
C PHE A 77 0.59 -5.69 -7.45
N SER A 78 1.67 -5.83 -6.71
CA SER A 78 2.38 -7.09 -6.54
C SER A 78 2.77 -7.30 -5.08
N CYS A 79 2.85 -8.54 -4.63
CA CYS A 79 3.21 -8.89 -3.27
C CYS A 79 4.11 -10.14 -3.29
N ALA A 80 5.13 -10.17 -2.43
CA ALA A 80 6.00 -11.33 -2.29
C ALA A 80 5.27 -12.54 -1.66
N THR A 81 4.17 -12.31 -0.94
CA THR A 81 3.31 -13.40 -0.48
C THR A 81 2.45 -13.89 -1.64
N GLU A 82 2.64 -15.12 -2.07
CA GLU A 82 1.87 -15.72 -3.16
C GLU A 82 0.40 -15.94 -2.79
N GLY A 83 -0.50 -15.80 -3.78
CA GLY A 83 -1.92 -16.10 -3.64
C GLY A 83 -2.67 -15.14 -2.71
N VAL A 84 -2.25 -13.86 -2.67
CA VAL A 84 -2.96 -12.80 -1.96
C VAL A 84 -4.06 -12.19 -2.83
N GLU A 85 -5.09 -11.68 -2.18
CA GLU A 85 -6.08 -10.76 -2.74
C GLU A 85 -5.73 -9.33 -2.31
N TYR A 86 -6.14 -8.34 -3.09
CA TYR A 86 -5.86 -6.93 -2.80
C TYR A 86 -7.15 -6.16 -2.54
N THR A 87 -7.13 -5.36 -1.47
CA THR A 87 -8.09 -4.27 -1.28
C THR A 87 -7.38 -2.95 -1.53
N SER A 88 -7.89 -2.14 -2.45
CA SER A 88 -7.29 -0.85 -2.81
C SER A 88 -8.30 0.28 -2.78
N GLU A 89 -7.82 1.46 -2.43
CA GLU A 89 -8.56 2.71 -2.52
C GLU A 89 -7.71 3.71 -3.30
N VAL A 90 -8.34 4.42 -4.23
CA VAL A 90 -7.72 5.48 -5.03
C VAL A 90 -8.56 6.74 -4.87
N THR A 91 -7.97 7.78 -4.29
CA THR A 91 -8.61 9.08 -4.09
C THR A 91 -7.86 10.16 -4.85
N CYS A 92 -8.59 11.12 -5.43
CA CYS A 92 -8.00 12.29 -6.09
C CYS A 92 -7.94 13.43 -5.09
N SER A 93 -6.75 13.99 -4.87
CA SER A 93 -6.54 15.13 -3.97
C SER A 93 -6.77 16.50 -4.62
N ASP A 94 -7.01 16.55 -5.92
CA ASP A 94 -7.20 17.82 -6.65
C ASP A 94 -8.67 18.25 -6.71
N VAL A 95 -9.30 18.40 -5.55
CA VAL A 95 -10.68 18.92 -5.41
C VAL A 95 -10.64 20.33 -4.81
N ASN A 96 -9.77 21.20 -5.32
CA ASN A 96 -9.65 22.56 -4.82
C ASN A 96 -10.53 23.53 -5.62
N LYS A 97 -11.10 24.52 -4.92
CA LYS A 97 -11.75 25.66 -5.55
C LYS A 97 -10.67 26.66 -5.96
N TYR A 98 -10.62 26.96 -7.25
CA TYR A 98 -9.68 27.92 -7.80
C TYR A 98 -10.36 29.28 -8.00
N TYR A 99 -9.66 30.34 -7.64
CA TYR A 99 -10.14 31.76 -7.79
C TYR A 99 -9.23 32.56 -8.73
N SER A 100 -8.43 31.88 -9.55
CA SER A 100 -7.49 32.49 -10.50
C SER A 100 -7.99 32.33 -11.92
N ASN A 101 -7.60 33.28 -12.80
CA ASN A 101 -7.88 33.23 -14.24
C ASN A 101 -7.00 32.19 -14.97
N GLU A 102 -5.91 31.70 -14.32
CA GLU A 102 -5.04 30.62 -14.80
C GLU A 102 -4.97 29.55 -13.74
N ILE A 103 -5.21 28.32 -14.16
CA ILE A 103 -5.21 27.14 -13.27
C ILE A 103 -4.26 26.12 -13.88
N ASN A 104 -3.19 25.80 -13.16
CA ASN A 104 -2.33 24.66 -13.47
C ASN A 104 -2.96 23.41 -12.85
N LEU A 105 -3.56 22.57 -13.68
CA LEU A 105 -4.13 21.31 -13.24
C LEU A 105 -3.00 20.31 -13.01
N ALA A 106 -2.76 19.96 -11.76
CA ALA A 106 -1.86 18.89 -11.38
C ALA A 106 -2.68 17.86 -10.58
N ALA A 107 -3.25 16.89 -11.26
CA ALA A 107 -3.97 15.82 -10.59
C ALA A 107 -2.97 14.95 -9.80
N CYS A 108 -3.20 14.81 -8.50
CA CYS A 108 -2.48 13.89 -7.63
C CYS A 108 -3.47 12.89 -7.07
N TYR A 109 -3.17 11.60 -7.22
CA TYR A 109 -3.96 10.52 -6.65
C TYR A 109 -3.21 9.92 -5.47
N ASP A 110 -3.90 9.76 -4.35
CA ASP A 110 -3.46 8.98 -3.22
C ASP A 110 -3.98 7.54 -3.39
N ILE A 111 -3.06 6.58 -3.32
CA ILE A 111 -3.34 5.16 -3.54
C ILE A 111 -2.97 4.43 -2.27
N THR A 112 -3.89 3.63 -1.75
CA THR A 112 -3.66 2.71 -0.65
C THR A 112 -3.98 1.29 -1.06
N VAL A 113 -3.18 0.33 -0.61
CA VAL A 113 -3.36 -1.10 -0.92
C VAL A 113 -2.99 -1.95 0.27
N THR A 114 -3.81 -2.95 0.55
CA THR A 114 -3.56 -3.99 1.55
C THR A 114 -3.67 -5.36 0.89
N ALA A 115 -2.71 -6.24 1.14
CA ALA A 115 -2.75 -7.63 0.73
C ALA A 115 -3.38 -8.50 1.82
N MET A 116 -4.26 -9.39 1.42
CA MET A 116 -5.00 -10.30 2.29
C MET A 116 -4.86 -11.73 1.79
N LYS A 117 -4.77 -12.68 2.70
CA LYS A 117 -4.75 -14.11 2.40
C LYS A 117 -5.35 -14.89 3.54
N THR A 118 -6.19 -15.89 3.23
CA THR A 118 -6.76 -16.77 4.25
C THR A 118 -5.67 -17.45 5.06
N GLY A 119 -5.75 -17.38 6.40
CA GLY A 119 -4.75 -17.94 7.31
C GLY A 119 -3.51 -17.09 7.54
N TYR A 120 -3.49 -15.86 7.03
CA TYR A 120 -2.44 -14.86 7.27
C TYR A 120 -3.04 -13.61 7.90
N TYR A 121 -2.24 -12.84 8.61
CA TYR A 121 -2.58 -11.44 8.90
C TYR A 121 -2.49 -10.60 7.65
N ASN A 122 -3.35 -9.60 7.55
CA ASN A 122 -3.26 -8.61 6.48
C ASN A 122 -1.90 -7.93 6.49
N SER A 123 -1.42 -7.52 5.32
CA SER A 123 -0.21 -6.70 5.22
C SER A 123 -0.37 -5.36 5.91
N ASP A 124 0.74 -4.67 6.11
CA ASP A 124 0.70 -3.22 6.30
C ASP A 124 0.12 -2.56 5.05
N VAL A 125 -0.48 -1.39 5.23
CA VAL A 125 -1.04 -0.61 4.13
C VAL A 125 0.10 -0.04 3.30
N ALA A 126 0.21 -0.47 2.05
CA ALA A 126 1.06 0.18 1.07
C ALA A 126 0.42 1.49 0.62
N THR A 127 1.20 2.54 0.50
CA THR A 127 0.72 3.86 0.04
C THR A 127 1.59 4.35 -1.10
N ALA A 128 0.98 4.95 -2.11
CA ALA A 128 1.69 5.65 -3.19
C ALA A 128 0.95 6.94 -3.57
N LYS A 129 1.69 7.85 -4.20
CA LYS A 129 1.13 9.02 -4.85
C LYS A 129 1.39 8.93 -6.35
N LEU A 130 0.35 9.13 -7.14
CA LEU A 130 0.45 9.22 -8.59
C LEU A 130 0.35 10.69 -9.00
N TYR A 131 1.39 11.18 -9.66
CA TYR A 131 1.48 12.52 -10.20
C TYR A 131 1.42 12.48 -11.73
N TRP A 132 0.75 13.46 -12.33
CA TRP A 132 0.83 13.68 -13.76
C TRP A 132 1.88 14.76 -14.03
N LEU A 133 2.97 14.37 -14.70
CA LEU A 133 4.02 15.29 -15.10
C LEU A 133 3.81 15.73 -16.56
N THR A 134 4.04 17.00 -16.81
CA THR A 134 4.09 17.53 -18.16
C THR A 134 5.49 17.30 -18.72
N SER A 135 5.64 16.46 -19.73
CA SER A 135 6.87 16.41 -20.51
C SER A 135 6.79 17.48 -21.60
N SER A 136 7.49 18.58 -21.44
CA SER A 136 7.75 19.50 -22.54
C SER A 136 8.84 18.92 -23.43
N GLY A 137 8.44 18.01 -24.31
CA GLY A 137 9.27 17.58 -25.42
C GLY A 137 9.33 18.73 -26.44
N SER A 138 10.46 19.43 -26.53
CA SER A 138 10.76 20.29 -27.67
C SER A 138 11.02 19.38 -28.85
N LEU A 139 10.04 19.20 -29.72
CA LEU A 139 10.28 18.75 -31.08
C LEU A 139 10.65 20.00 -31.87
N GLU A 140 11.93 20.12 -32.25
CA GLU A 140 12.36 21.10 -33.22
C GLU A 140 11.63 20.80 -34.54
N GLY A 141 10.70 21.67 -34.94
CA GLY A 141 10.20 21.69 -36.29
C GLY A 141 8.72 21.85 -36.54
N ASP A 142 7.82 21.67 -35.60
CA ASP A 142 6.38 21.90 -35.83
C ASP A 142 5.71 22.64 -34.66
N ASN A 143 4.94 23.67 -35.01
CA ASN A 143 4.20 24.57 -34.11
C ASN A 143 3.02 23.92 -33.38
N ILE A 144 3.14 22.65 -32.99
CA ILE A 144 2.16 21.98 -32.13
C ILE A 144 2.89 21.62 -30.84
N ASN A 145 2.62 22.38 -29.78
CA ASN A 145 3.03 22.00 -28.43
C ASN A 145 2.26 20.74 -28.03
N ASN A 146 2.80 19.58 -28.37
CA ASN A 146 2.35 18.32 -27.81
C ASN A 146 2.82 18.26 -26.36
N VAL A 147 1.99 18.74 -25.45
CA VAL A 147 2.17 18.52 -24.03
C VAL A 147 1.82 17.06 -23.78
N SER A 148 2.83 16.21 -23.71
CA SER A 148 2.65 14.82 -23.28
C SER A 148 2.58 14.82 -21.77
N MET A 149 1.48 14.35 -21.20
CA MET A 149 1.34 14.12 -19.77
C MET A 149 1.60 12.64 -19.48
N ARG A 150 2.42 12.35 -18.47
CA ARG A 150 2.65 10.98 -18.01
C ARG A 150 2.40 10.86 -16.51
N GLY A 151 1.88 9.73 -16.07
CA GLY A 151 1.69 9.41 -14.67
C GLY A 151 2.97 8.84 -14.05
N ILE A 152 3.36 9.38 -12.90
CA ILE A 152 4.48 8.87 -12.09
C ILE A 152 3.92 8.45 -10.74
N ALA A 153 4.03 7.18 -10.40
CA ALA A 153 3.65 6.69 -9.07
C ALA A 153 4.89 6.61 -8.16
N ILE A 154 4.76 7.12 -6.96
CA ILE A 154 5.80 7.14 -5.93
C ILE A 154 5.29 6.43 -4.69
N GLN A 155 5.99 5.36 -4.33
CA GLN A 155 5.78 4.60 -3.11
C GLN A 155 6.98 4.79 -2.19
N SER A 156 6.73 4.97 -0.89
CA SER A 156 7.78 4.95 0.13
C SER A 156 7.44 3.91 1.19
N ALA A 157 8.32 2.93 1.36
CA ALA A 157 8.17 1.85 2.32
C ALA A 157 9.54 1.28 2.72
N GLY A 158 9.71 0.92 3.99
CA GLY A 158 10.88 0.21 4.50
C GLY A 158 12.22 0.92 4.23
N GLY A 159 12.25 2.24 4.23
CA GLY A 159 13.48 3.01 3.93
C GLY A 159 13.83 3.07 2.45
N PHE A 160 12.88 2.74 1.56
CA PHE A 160 13.05 2.86 0.11
C PHE A 160 12.01 3.81 -0.49
N VAL A 161 12.43 4.52 -1.52
CA VAL A 161 11.56 5.29 -2.41
C VAL A 161 11.57 4.58 -3.76
N THR A 162 10.42 4.05 -4.16
CA THR A 162 10.22 3.41 -5.46
C THR A 162 9.41 4.32 -6.35
N ILE A 163 9.89 4.57 -7.56
CA ILE A 163 9.26 5.44 -8.56
C ILE A 163 9.00 4.63 -9.82
N SER A 164 7.76 4.63 -10.30
CA SER A 164 7.33 3.96 -11.54
C SER A 164 6.62 4.91 -12.49
N GLY A 165 6.50 4.54 -13.76
CA GLY A 165 6.01 5.40 -14.83
C GLY A 165 7.11 6.22 -15.51
N LEU A 166 8.36 5.85 -15.30
CA LEU A 166 9.55 6.47 -15.91
C LEU A 166 9.80 5.90 -17.31
N ASP A 167 10.52 6.67 -18.14
CA ASP A 167 11.07 6.13 -19.37
C ASP A 167 12.21 5.15 -19.06
N ASN A 168 12.42 4.16 -19.93
CA ASN A 168 13.53 3.24 -19.74
C ASN A 168 14.86 3.98 -19.83
N ASN A 169 15.77 3.70 -18.90
CA ASN A 169 17.06 4.39 -18.73
C ASN A 169 16.93 5.86 -18.26
N GLU A 170 15.75 6.34 -17.89
CA GLU A 170 15.61 7.67 -17.31
C GLU A 170 16.32 7.74 -15.96
N LYS A 171 17.08 8.81 -15.76
CA LYS A 171 17.82 9.05 -14.53
C LYS A 171 17.04 9.94 -13.60
N VAL A 172 16.85 9.46 -12.36
CA VAL A 172 16.30 10.24 -11.25
C VAL A 172 17.43 10.62 -10.30
N SER A 173 17.51 11.90 -9.95
CA SER A 173 18.47 12.40 -8.97
C SER A 173 17.78 12.70 -7.64
N PHE A 174 18.40 12.33 -6.53
CA PHE A 174 17.84 12.48 -5.19
C PHE A 174 18.65 13.47 -4.38
N TYR A 175 17.95 14.36 -3.68
CA TYR A 175 18.52 15.42 -2.87
C TYR A 175 17.90 15.43 -1.47
N GLY A 176 18.66 15.85 -0.50
CA GLY A 176 18.17 16.20 0.83
C GLY A 176 17.42 17.55 0.81
N ILE A 177 16.69 17.83 1.88
CA ILE A 177 15.97 19.11 2.05
C ILE A 177 16.95 20.31 2.10
N ASP A 178 18.23 20.06 2.43
CA ASP A 178 19.32 21.02 2.43
C ASP A 178 19.95 21.24 1.04
N GLY A 179 19.39 20.59 0.01
CA GLY A 179 19.87 20.65 -1.38
C GLY A 179 21.10 19.81 -1.68
N LYS A 180 21.65 19.07 -0.70
CA LYS A 180 22.77 18.16 -0.94
C LYS A 180 22.32 16.96 -1.76
N THR A 181 23.16 16.55 -2.70
CA THR A 181 22.94 15.33 -3.49
C THR A 181 23.06 14.09 -2.61
N LEU A 182 22.03 13.27 -2.57
CA LEU A 182 22.03 11.98 -1.89
C LEU A 182 22.46 10.85 -2.84
N GLY A 183 22.19 10.99 -4.14
CA GLY A 183 22.52 10.01 -5.15
C GLY A 183 21.65 10.10 -6.38
N SER A 184 21.72 9.09 -7.22
CA SER A 184 20.86 8.94 -8.39
C SER A 184 20.59 7.47 -8.68
N ALA A 185 19.47 7.18 -9.32
CA ALA A 185 19.11 5.86 -9.80
C ALA A 185 18.55 5.95 -11.21
N THR A 186 18.74 4.88 -11.99
CA THR A 186 18.31 4.80 -13.39
C THR A 186 17.15 3.82 -13.49
N ALA A 187 16.11 4.18 -14.22
CA ALA A 187 14.94 3.35 -14.41
C ALA A 187 15.25 2.13 -15.29
N ILE A 188 14.78 0.97 -14.84
CA ILE A 188 14.77 -0.28 -15.59
C ILE A 188 13.32 -0.70 -15.73
N ASN A 189 12.87 -0.94 -16.95
CA ASN A 189 11.47 -1.26 -17.24
C ASN A 189 10.46 -0.26 -16.60
N GLY A 190 10.79 1.03 -16.71
CA GLY A 190 9.92 2.10 -16.21
C GLY A 190 9.92 2.31 -14.70
N THR A 191 10.78 1.62 -13.95
CA THR A 191 10.81 1.69 -12.47
C THR A 191 12.23 1.87 -11.95
N THR A 192 12.37 2.64 -10.87
CA THR A 192 13.63 2.77 -10.13
C THR A 192 13.36 2.77 -8.62
N SER A 193 14.37 2.42 -7.82
CA SER A 193 14.31 2.44 -6.37
C SER A 193 15.56 3.07 -5.78
N PHE A 194 15.40 3.83 -4.70
CA PHE A 194 16.47 4.51 -4.00
C PHE A 194 16.33 4.32 -2.49
N ALA A 195 17.41 3.86 -1.84
CA ALA A 195 17.43 3.71 -0.39
C ALA A 195 17.60 5.08 0.28
N ALA A 196 16.75 5.38 1.24
CA ALA A 196 16.80 6.62 2.01
C ALA A 196 16.42 6.35 3.46
N GLN A 197 16.88 7.19 4.36
CA GLN A 197 16.61 7.02 5.80
C GLN A 197 15.12 7.22 6.10
N SER A 198 14.49 6.26 6.78
CA SER A 198 13.11 6.37 7.25
C SER A 198 12.94 7.60 8.15
N GLY A 199 11.82 8.31 7.99
CA GLY A 199 11.54 9.56 8.67
C GLY A 199 12.18 10.80 8.03
N SER A 200 13.04 10.63 7.00
CA SER A 200 13.63 11.75 6.27
C SER A 200 12.72 12.28 5.17
N ILE A 201 13.10 13.43 4.63
CA ILE A 201 12.48 14.01 3.43
C ILE A 201 13.50 13.99 2.32
N VAL A 202 13.11 13.45 1.16
CA VAL A 202 13.92 13.38 -0.04
C VAL A 202 13.24 14.16 -1.16
N ILE A 203 14.00 14.85 -1.96
CA ILE A 203 13.55 15.51 -3.19
C ILE A 203 14.03 14.69 -4.37
N ALA A 204 13.09 14.08 -5.11
CA ALA A 204 13.38 13.39 -6.37
C ALA A 204 13.26 14.36 -7.54
N LYS A 205 14.31 14.49 -8.33
CA LYS A 205 14.33 15.28 -9.57
C LYS A 205 14.19 14.34 -10.77
N ILE A 206 13.07 14.51 -11.49
CA ILE A 206 12.71 13.74 -12.67
C ILE A 206 12.60 14.73 -13.84
N GLY A 207 13.57 14.70 -14.74
CA GLY A 207 13.65 15.72 -15.79
C GLY A 207 13.76 17.14 -15.19
N LYS A 208 12.74 17.99 -15.43
CA LYS A 208 12.64 19.35 -14.88
C LYS A 208 11.86 19.44 -13.56
N GLU A 209 11.15 18.39 -13.20
CA GLU A 209 10.26 18.35 -12.04
C GLU A 209 11.00 17.93 -10.76
N ASN A 210 10.57 18.53 -9.64
CA ASN A 210 11.08 18.21 -8.31
C ASN A 210 9.91 17.77 -7.42
N ILE A 211 9.97 16.53 -6.91
CA ILE A 211 8.93 15.96 -6.08
C ILE A 211 9.47 15.73 -4.68
N LYS A 212 8.80 16.30 -3.68
CA LYS A 212 9.14 16.12 -2.27
C LYS A 212 8.46 14.86 -1.72
N ILE A 213 9.24 13.96 -1.13
CA ILE A 213 8.82 12.65 -0.68
C ILE A 213 9.17 12.50 0.80
N ALA A 214 8.19 12.14 1.63
CA ALA A 214 8.44 11.70 3.00
C ALA A 214 8.77 10.20 2.98
N VAL A 215 9.94 9.84 3.52
CA VAL A 215 10.41 8.45 3.56
C VAL A 215 9.79 7.73 4.77
N LYS A 216 9.10 6.62 4.51
CA LYS A 216 8.46 5.77 5.51
C LYS A 216 9.31 4.56 5.87
#